data_ae846ef51e5ca65a694e0c4a1c999c2e
#
_entry.id   ae846ef51e5ca65a694e0c4a1c999c2e
#
_cell.length_a   1.000
_cell.length_b   1.000
_cell.length_c   1.000
_cell.angle_alpha   90.00
_cell.angle_beta   90.00
_cell.angle_gamma   90.00
#
_symmetry.space_group_name_H-M   'P 1'
#
loop_
_entity.id
_entity.type
_entity.pdbx_description
1 polymer ?
#
loop_
_entity_poly.entity_id
_entity_poly.type
_entity_poly.pdbx_seq_one_letter_code
_entity_poly.pdbx_strand_id
1 'polypeptide(L)'
;MEITIANKSHAGYAQYICDTIAESAKVRGTGIAKRTPEYVITKMENGNSVIALDGDKFAGFCYIEAWGHGKFVANSGLIVHPDYRGSGLARQIKEAIFKHSRHKYPDAKVFGITTGLAVMKINSDLGYRPVTFSELTDDPTFWKGCQTCRNYDILQRTEQKMCLCTGMLYDPAKEEQKKMLIPEDVKQMNPKAFTRLKSIKEHLFLKKDKKKQD
;
A
#
# COMPACT_ATOMS: atom_id res chain seq x y z
N MET A 1 -6.24 -20.51 3.53
CA MET A 1 -5.94 -19.22 2.86
C MET A 1 -4.51 -19.29 2.34
N GLU A 2 -4.31 -19.21 1.06
CA GLU A 2 -3.01 -19.19 0.38
C GLU A 2 -2.77 -17.82 -0.23
N ILE A 3 -1.55 -17.29 -0.09
CA ILE A 3 -1.14 -16.02 -0.72
C ILE A 3 0.11 -16.32 -1.56
N THR A 4 -0.01 -16.15 -2.86
CA THR A 4 1.04 -16.52 -3.81
C THR A 4 1.24 -15.44 -4.87
N ILE A 5 2.40 -15.47 -5.54
CA ILE A 5 2.62 -14.68 -6.76
C ILE A 5 1.71 -15.24 -7.84
N ALA A 6 0.84 -14.39 -8.39
CA ALA A 6 -0.08 -14.83 -9.43
C ALA A 6 0.67 -15.08 -10.75
N ASN A 7 0.15 -16.02 -11.53
CA ASN A 7 0.67 -16.42 -12.84
C ASN A 7 -0.50 -16.71 -13.79
N LYS A 8 -0.21 -17.23 -14.97
CA LYS A 8 -1.20 -17.52 -16.02
C LYS A 8 -2.34 -18.45 -15.57
N SER A 9 -2.10 -19.38 -14.62
CA SER A 9 -3.16 -20.28 -14.12
C SER A 9 -4.27 -19.56 -13.38
N HIS A 10 -3.99 -18.33 -12.89
CA HIS A 10 -4.96 -17.48 -12.18
C HIS A 10 -5.76 -16.55 -13.10
N ALA A 11 -5.55 -16.60 -14.42
CA ALA A 11 -6.21 -15.69 -15.38
C ALA A 11 -7.75 -15.72 -15.29
N GLY A 12 -8.33 -16.88 -14.94
CA GLY A 12 -9.77 -17.02 -14.75
C GLY A 12 -10.39 -16.11 -13.67
N TYR A 13 -9.59 -15.61 -12.74
CA TYR A 13 -10.06 -14.68 -11.70
C TYR A 13 -10.10 -13.21 -12.16
N ALA A 14 -9.53 -12.86 -13.31
CA ALA A 14 -9.30 -11.48 -13.70
C ALA A 14 -10.59 -10.65 -13.80
N GLN A 15 -11.66 -11.19 -14.41
CA GLN A 15 -12.95 -10.50 -14.46
C GLN A 15 -13.51 -10.27 -13.07
N TYR A 16 -13.50 -11.29 -12.22
CA TYR A 16 -14.00 -11.20 -10.85
C TYR A 16 -13.24 -10.18 -10.00
N ILE A 17 -11.92 -10.08 -10.18
CA ILE A 17 -11.08 -9.05 -9.55
C ILE A 17 -11.52 -7.66 -9.97
N CYS A 18 -11.73 -7.43 -11.28
CA CYS A 18 -12.19 -6.15 -11.81
C CYS A 18 -13.55 -5.75 -11.24
N ASP A 19 -14.50 -6.69 -11.19
CA ASP A 19 -15.84 -6.48 -10.64
C ASP A 19 -15.79 -6.14 -9.14
N THR A 20 -14.98 -6.88 -8.37
CA THR A 20 -14.78 -6.63 -6.93
C THR A 20 -14.17 -5.24 -6.68
N ILE A 21 -13.22 -4.81 -7.52
CA ILE A 21 -12.61 -3.47 -7.45
C ILE A 21 -13.68 -2.40 -7.74
N ALA A 22 -14.46 -2.58 -8.83
CA ALA A 22 -15.47 -1.62 -9.24
C ALA A 22 -16.57 -1.46 -8.19
N GLU A 23 -17.06 -2.56 -7.63
CA GLU A 23 -18.09 -2.56 -6.59
C GLU A 23 -17.59 -1.90 -5.29
N SER A 24 -16.36 -2.23 -4.89
CA SER A 24 -15.73 -1.60 -3.73
C SER A 24 -15.50 -0.09 -3.91
N ALA A 25 -15.28 0.38 -5.13
CA ALA A 25 -15.15 1.81 -5.43
C ALA A 25 -16.49 2.53 -5.26
N LYS A 26 -17.59 1.94 -5.75
CA LYS A 26 -18.95 2.49 -5.57
C LYS A 26 -19.29 2.66 -4.09
N VAL A 27 -19.11 1.59 -3.30
CA VAL A 27 -19.46 1.59 -1.86
C VAL A 27 -18.67 2.65 -1.10
N ARG A 28 -17.39 2.84 -1.43
CA ARG A 28 -16.55 3.82 -0.74
C ARG A 28 -16.73 5.26 -1.22
N GLY A 29 -17.42 5.46 -2.33
CA GLY A 29 -17.56 6.77 -2.95
C GLY A 29 -16.23 7.42 -3.37
N THR A 30 -15.15 6.63 -3.44
CA THR A 30 -13.81 7.09 -3.84
C THR A 30 -13.45 6.53 -5.20
N GLY A 31 -12.72 7.30 -6.01
CA GLY A 31 -12.27 6.81 -7.31
C GLY A 31 -11.19 5.75 -7.13
N ILE A 32 -11.40 4.62 -7.79
CA ILE A 32 -10.33 3.68 -8.12
C ILE A 32 -10.25 3.69 -9.65
N ALA A 33 -9.05 3.77 -10.19
CA ALA A 33 -8.87 3.68 -11.63
C ALA A 33 -9.45 2.35 -12.15
N LYS A 34 -10.28 2.43 -13.18
CA LYS A 34 -10.88 1.23 -13.82
C LYS A 34 -9.77 0.35 -14.37
N ARG A 35 -9.94 -0.95 -14.27
CA ARG A 35 -9.05 -1.97 -14.82
C ARG A 35 -9.84 -2.90 -15.72
N THR A 36 -9.21 -3.40 -16.77
CA THR A 36 -9.77 -4.44 -17.63
C THR A 36 -9.22 -5.81 -17.24
N PRO A 37 -9.93 -6.91 -17.52
CA PRO A 37 -9.42 -8.26 -17.27
C PRO A 37 -8.09 -8.52 -17.96
N GLU A 38 -7.90 -8.07 -19.20
CA GLU A 38 -6.66 -8.23 -19.98
C GLU A 38 -5.47 -7.56 -19.27
N TYR A 39 -5.70 -6.37 -18.70
CA TYR A 39 -4.68 -5.68 -17.92
C TYR A 39 -4.30 -6.47 -16.67
N VAL A 40 -5.27 -7.03 -15.95
CA VAL A 40 -5.03 -7.86 -14.75
C VAL A 40 -4.30 -9.14 -15.14
N ILE A 41 -4.70 -9.81 -16.22
CA ILE A 41 -4.04 -11.02 -16.76
C ILE A 41 -2.56 -10.71 -17.07
N THR A 42 -2.28 -9.61 -17.75
CA THR A 42 -0.88 -9.20 -18.04
C THR A 42 -0.05 -9.05 -16.76
N LYS A 43 -0.63 -8.53 -15.67
CA LYS A 43 0.08 -8.45 -14.37
C LYS A 43 0.37 -9.82 -13.77
N MET A 44 -0.55 -10.77 -13.93
CA MET A 44 -0.38 -12.16 -13.47
C MET A 44 0.70 -12.88 -14.29
N GLU A 45 0.60 -12.83 -15.61
CA GLU A 45 1.54 -13.51 -16.52
C GLU A 45 2.98 -13.03 -16.36
N ASN A 46 3.16 -11.73 -16.08
CA ASN A 46 4.47 -11.14 -15.83
C ASN A 46 4.97 -11.35 -14.39
N GLY A 47 4.24 -12.10 -13.54
CA GLY A 47 4.57 -12.26 -12.13
C GLY A 47 4.64 -10.93 -11.37
N ASN A 48 3.81 -9.97 -11.75
CA ASN A 48 3.73 -8.63 -11.15
C ASN A 48 2.52 -8.48 -10.23
N SER A 49 2.00 -9.56 -9.69
CA SER A 49 0.86 -9.50 -8.79
C SER A 49 0.88 -10.63 -7.77
N VAL A 50 0.13 -10.41 -6.69
CA VAL A 50 -0.11 -11.38 -5.63
C VAL A 50 -1.62 -11.61 -5.57
N ILE A 51 -2.01 -12.87 -5.47
CA ILE A 51 -3.38 -13.31 -5.29
C ILE A 51 -3.53 -14.07 -3.97
N ALA A 52 -4.64 -13.88 -3.29
CA ALA A 52 -5.04 -14.64 -2.12
C ALA A 52 -6.25 -15.49 -2.47
N LEU A 53 -6.17 -16.78 -2.18
CA LEU A 53 -7.22 -17.78 -2.44
C LEU A 53 -7.57 -18.55 -1.16
N ASP A 54 -8.83 -18.91 -1.03
CA ASP A 54 -9.35 -19.82 -0.01
C ASP A 54 -9.92 -21.06 -0.73
N GLY A 55 -9.08 -22.08 -0.92
CA GLY A 55 -9.31 -23.09 -1.95
C GLY A 55 -9.39 -22.43 -3.32
N ASP A 56 -10.49 -22.64 -4.04
CA ASP A 56 -10.72 -22.02 -5.35
C ASP A 56 -11.43 -20.65 -5.28
N LYS A 57 -11.69 -20.14 -4.06
CA LYS A 57 -12.41 -18.88 -3.90
C LYS A 57 -11.44 -17.70 -3.87
N PHE A 58 -11.71 -16.69 -4.67
CA PHE A 58 -10.97 -15.42 -4.63
C PHE A 58 -11.17 -14.71 -3.29
N ALA A 59 -10.07 -14.37 -2.64
CA ALA A 59 -10.07 -13.65 -1.37
C ALA A 59 -9.44 -12.26 -1.45
N GLY A 60 -8.44 -12.06 -2.32
CA GLY A 60 -7.83 -10.73 -2.48
C GLY A 60 -6.72 -10.68 -3.52
N PHE A 61 -6.32 -9.45 -3.89
CA PHE A 61 -5.35 -9.19 -4.95
C PHE A 61 -4.60 -7.87 -4.74
N CYS A 62 -3.39 -7.80 -5.26
CA CYS A 62 -2.60 -6.58 -5.37
C CYS A 62 -1.55 -6.76 -6.47
N TYR A 63 -1.18 -5.67 -7.16
CA TYR A 63 -0.21 -5.77 -8.25
C TYR A 63 0.84 -4.66 -8.22
N ILE A 64 1.94 -4.88 -8.96
CA ILE A 64 3.08 -4.00 -9.13
C ILE A 64 2.99 -3.28 -10.47
N GLU A 65 3.31 -2.00 -10.47
CA GLU A 65 3.64 -1.21 -11.66
C GLU A 65 4.95 -0.48 -11.45
N ALA A 66 5.83 -0.54 -12.45
CA ALA A 66 7.10 0.16 -12.44
C ALA A 66 7.02 1.40 -13.34
N TRP A 67 7.57 2.50 -12.88
CA TRP A 67 7.56 3.82 -13.51
C TRP A 67 8.97 4.40 -13.53
N GLY A 68 9.21 5.36 -14.42
CA GLY A 68 10.51 6.04 -14.50
C GLY A 68 11.67 5.06 -14.69
N HIS A 69 11.54 4.10 -15.63
CA HIS A 69 12.54 3.05 -15.88
C HIS A 69 12.91 2.23 -14.63
N GLY A 70 11.91 1.92 -13.79
CA GLY A 70 12.09 1.11 -12.60
C GLY A 70 12.58 1.85 -11.36
N LYS A 71 12.74 3.18 -11.41
CA LYS A 71 13.08 4.01 -10.24
C LYS A 71 11.96 4.08 -9.20
N PHE A 72 10.73 3.97 -9.66
CA PHE A 72 9.52 3.98 -8.83
C PHE A 72 8.68 2.73 -9.08
N VAL A 73 8.16 2.16 -8.01
CA VAL A 73 7.28 1.00 -8.05
C VAL A 73 6.02 1.30 -7.25
N ALA A 74 4.88 1.23 -7.91
CA ALA A 74 3.58 1.37 -7.26
C ALA A 74 3.03 -0.01 -6.86
N ASN A 75 2.60 -0.15 -5.60
CA ASN A 75 1.76 -1.27 -5.18
C ASN A 75 0.29 -0.85 -5.29
N SER A 76 -0.36 -1.25 -6.36
CA SER A 76 -1.66 -0.80 -6.80
C SER A 76 -2.74 -1.88 -6.69
N GLY A 77 -4.01 -1.46 -6.71
CA GLY A 77 -5.15 -2.37 -6.81
C GLY A 77 -5.33 -3.31 -5.61
N LEU A 78 -4.87 -2.92 -4.41
CA LEU A 78 -5.13 -3.72 -3.21
C LEU A 78 -6.64 -3.84 -2.98
N ILE A 79 -7.12 -5.06 -3.09
CA ILE A 79 -8.52 -5.40 -2.87
C ILE A 79 -8.65 -6.67 -2.05
N VAL A 80 -9.59 -6.69 -1.13
CA VAL A 80 -10.01 -7.87 -0.37
C VAL A 80 -11.51 -8.05 -0.57
N HIS A 81 -11.89 -9.28 -0.94
CA HIS A 81 -13.29 -9.65 -1.10
C HIS A 81 -14.08 -9.35 0.20
N PRO A 82 -15.32 -8.86 0.13
CA PRO A 82 -16.09 -8.49 1.31
C PRO A 82 -16.11 -9.53 2.44
N ASP A 83 -16.26 -10.81 2.11
CA ASP A 83 -16.36 -11.91 3.07
C ASP A 83 -15.08 -12.13 3.90
N TYR A 84 -13.94 -11.65 3.40
CA TYR A 84 -12.63 -11.83 4.06
C TYR A 84 -12.12 -10.53 4.71
N ARG A 85 -12.94 -9.46 4.72
CA ARG A 85 -12.55 -8.21 5.39
C ARG A 85 -12.55 -8.37 6.91
N GLY A 86 -11.71 -7.58 7.58
CA GLY A 86 -11.56 -7.66 9.05
C GLY A 86 -10.66 -8.78 9.54
N SER A 87 -10.24 -9.73 8.68
CA SER A 87 -9.38 -10.88 9.02
C SER A 87 -7.87 -10.57 9.04
N GLY A 88 -7.45 -9.34 8.70
CA GLY A 88 -6.03 -9.01 8.52
C GLY A 88 -5.46 -9.36 7.15
N LEU A 89 -6.26 -9.91 6.22
CA LEU A 89 -5.81 -10.35 4.91
C LEU A 89 -5.19 -9.22 4.07
N ALA A 90 -5.76 -7.99 4.14
CA ALA A 90 -5.18 -6.84 3.43
C ALA A 90 -3.73 -6.57 3.82
N ARG A 91 -3.38 -6.75 5.10
CA ARG A 91 -2.00 -6.63 5.61
C ARG A 91 -1.12 -7.72 5.00
N GLN A 92 -1.55 -8.97 5.04
CA GLN A 92 -0.78 -10.09 4.52
C GLN A 92 -0.50 -9.95 3.01
N ILE A 93 -1.52 -9.57 2.22
CA ILE A 93 -1.35 -9.31 0.78
C ILE A 93 -0.37 -8.15 0.56
N LYS A 94 -0.50 -7.06 1.36
CA LYS A 94 0.37 -5.89 1.22
C LYS A 94 1.82 -6.20 1.60
N GLU A 95 2.06 -7.01 2.62
CA GLU A 95 3.38 -7.50 2.99
C GLU A 95 3.99 -8.36 1.88
N ALA A 96 3.20 -9.29 1.32
CA ALA A 96 3.65 -10.17 0.23
C ALA A 96 4.05 -9.36 -1.02
N ILE A 97 3.20 -8.42 -1.47
CA ILE A 97 3.49 -7.61 -2.65
C ILE A 97 4.66 -6.63 -2.40
N PHE A 98 4.80 -6.12 -1.18
CA PHE A 98 5.92 -5.26 -0.81
C PHE A 98 7.24 -6.03 -0.85
N LYS A 99 7.31 -7.21 -0.23
CA LYS A 99 8.48 -8.09 -0.28
C LYS A 99 8.83 -8.46 -1.72
N HIS A 100 7.84 -8.79 -2.53
CA HIS A 100 8.01 -9.09 -3.95
C HIS A 100 8.54 -7.88 -4.74
N SER A 101 8.02 -6.68 -4.49
CA SER A 101 8.51 -5.43 -5.08
C SER A 101 9.97 -5.17 -4.73
N ARG A 102 10.35 -5.36 -3.46
CA ARG A 102 11.72 -5.18 -2.98
C ARG A 102 12.69 -6.21 -3.58
N HIS A 103 12.23 -7.44 -3.79
CA HIS A 103 13.03 -8.47 -4.45
C HIS A 103 13.26 -8.16 -5.93
N LYS A 104 12.19 -7.76 -6.65
CA LYS A 104 12.23 -7.51 -8.09
C LYS A 104 12.90 -6.18 -8.45
N TYR A 105 12.81 -5.18 -7.58
CA TYR A 105 13.29 -3.82 -7.76
C TYR A 105 13.99 -3.32 -6.48
N PRO A 106 15.18 -3.81 -6.16
CA PRO A 106 15.84 -3.57 -4.86
C PRO A 106 16.11 -2.10 -4.55
N ASP A 107 16.42 -1.30 -5.58
CA ASP A 107 16.79 0.11 -5.43
C ASP A 107 15.61 1.08 -5.64
N ALA A 108 14.46 0.56 -6.10
CA ALA A 108 13.30 1.37 -6.40
C ALA A 108 12.65 1.95 -5.14
N LYS A 109 12.17 3.17 -5.24
CA LYS A 109 11.22 3.73 -4.30
C LYS A 109 9.87 3.04 -4.47
N VAL A 110 9.32 2.46 -3.40
CA VAL A 110 8.01 1.79 -3.45
C VAL A 110 6.93 2.72 -2.91
N PHE A 111 5.87 2.94 -3.67
CA PHE A 111 4.86 3.90 -3.29
C PHE A 111 3.42 3.40 -3.50
N GLY A 112 2.47 4.15 -2.99
CA GLY A 112 1.05 4.02 -3.23
C GLY A 112 0.32 5.30 -2.88
N ILE A 113 -0.85 5.51 -3.49
CA ILE A 113 -1.75 6.60 -3.13
C ILE A 113 -3.05 6.02 -2.61
N THR A 114 -3.57 6.57 -1.51
CA THR A 114 -4.77 6.04 -0.88
C THR A 114 -5.55 7.10 -0.11
N THR A 115 -6.87 6.94 -0.03
CA THR A 115 -7.75 7.69 0.89
C THR A 115 -8.07 6.87 2.16
N GLY A 116 -7.66 5.61 2.22
CA GLY A 116 -8.05 4.69 3.28
C GLY A 116 -7.09 4.67 4.46
N LEU A 117 -7.55 5.10 5.64
CA LEU A 117 -6.75 5.09 6.88
C LEU A 117 -6.16 3.69 7.20
N ALA A 118 -6.92 2.62 6.97
CA ALA A 118 -6.44 1.26 7.20
C ALA A 118 -5.23 0.93 6.31
N VAL A 119 -5.25 1.34 5.04
CA VAL A 119 -4.12 1.16 4.11
C VAL A 119 -2.93 2.03 4.50
N MET A 120 -3.18 3.27 4.96
CA MET A 120 -2.11 4.14 5.47
C MET A 120 -1.39 3.48 6.66
N LYS A 121 -2.14 2.91 7.62
CA LYS A 121 -1.55 2.20 8.77
C LYS A 121 -0.70 1.00 8.34
N ILE A 122 -1.21 0.17 7.42
CA ILE A 122 -0.47 -0.97 6.88
C ILE A 122 0.83 -0.50 6.21
N ASN A 123 0.76 0.56 5.39
CA ASN A 123 1.93 1.12 4.73
C ASN A 123 2.94 1.67 5.74
N SER A 124 2.49 2.39 6.77
CA SER A 124 3.38 2.92 7.81
C SER A 124 4.12 1.82 8.57
N ASP A 125 3.44 0.71 8.87
CA ASP A 125 4.05 -0.45 9.53
C ASP A 125 5.10 -1.15 8.63
N LEU A 126 4.98 -1.01 7.31
CA LEU A 126 5.96 -1.48 6.32
C LEU A 126 7.10 -0.49 6.05
N GLY A 127 7.14 0.64 6.77
CA GLY A 127 8.18 1.66 6.65
C GLY A 127 7.91 2.75 5.61
N TYR A 128 6.72 2.79 5.01
CA TYR A 128 6.35 3.92 4.18
C TYR A 128 6.08 5.15 5.05
N ARG A 129 6.39 6.32 4.53
CA ARG A 129 6.05 7.60 5.13
C ARG A 129 5.05 8.37 4.26
N PRO A 130 4.18 9.20 4.86
CA PRO A 130 3.38 10.16 4.09
C PRO A 130 4.30 11.14 3.37
N VAL A 131 3.94 11.45 2.12
CA VAL A 131 4.71 12.39 1.27
C VAL A 131 3.76 13.23 0.43
N THR A 132 4.27 14.36 -0.05
CA THR A 132 3.60 15.14 -1.09
C THR A 132 3.69 14.41 -2.43
N PHE A 133 2.80 14.71 -3.36
CA PHE A 133 2.81 14.07 -4.68
C PHE A 133 4.07 14.41 -5.49
N SER A 134 4.71 15.53 -5.21
CA SER A 134 5.99 15.91 -5.81
C SER A 134 7.18 15.01 -5.47
N GLU A 135 7.05 14.17 -4.42
CA GLU A 135 8.06 13.15 -4.07
C GLU A 135 7.80 11.80 -4.77
N LEU A 136 6.67 11.65 -5.45
CA LEU A 136 6.31 10.47 -6.23
C LEU A 136 6.89 10.56 -7.65
N THR A 137 6.50 9.62 -8.50
CA THR A 137 6.91 9.65 -9.91
C THR A 137 6.31 10.84 -10.65
N ASP A 138 7.09 11.45 -11.53
CA ASP A 138 6.66 12.47 -12.48
C ASP A 138 6.19 11.87 -13.83
N ASP A 139 6.19 10.54 -13.96
CA ASP A 139 5.76 9.84 -15.16
C ASP A 139 4.28 10.15 -15.48
N PRO A 140 3.99 10.81 -16.62
CA PRO A 140 2.64 11.22 -16.95
C PRO A 140 1.69 10.03 -17.15
N THR A 141 2.22 8.85 -17.45
CA THR A 141 1.42 7.63 -17.63
C THR A 141 0.82 7.15 -16.32
N PHE A 142 1.56 7.32 -15.20
CA PHE A 142 1.00 7.06 -13.87
C PHE A 142 -0.22 7.95 -13.60
N TRP A 143 -0.09 9.26 -13.83
CA TRP A 143 -1.13 10.24 -13.54
C TRP A 143 -2.36 10.11 -14.47
N LYS A 144 -2.20 9.58 -15.68
CA LYS A 144 -3.32 9.21 -16.55
C LYS A 144 -4.25 8.21 -15.88
N GLY A 145 -3.75 7.33 -15.02
CA GLY A 145 -4.57 6.40 -14.25
C GLY A 145 -5.60 7.09 -13.34
N CYS A 146 -5.37 8.34 -12.95
CA CYS A 146 -6.30 9.11 -12.14
C CYS A 146 -7.45 9.75 -12.94
N GLN A 147 -7.40 9.78 -14.27
CA GLN A 147 -8.41 10.43 -15.12
C GLN A 147 -9.81 9.85 -14.96
N THR A 148 -9.92 8.57 -14.59
CA THR A 148 -11.20 7.92 -14.33
C THR A 148 -11.69 8.09 -12.89
N CYS A 149 -10.93 8.79 -12.05
CA CYS A 149 -11.28 9.06 -10.66
C CYS A 149 -12.24 10.24 -10.57
N ARG A 150 -13.27 10.13 -9.73
CA ARG A 150 -14.22 11.23 -9.48
C ARG A 150 -13.58 12.50 -8.88
N ASN A 151 -12.38 12.39 -8.33
CA ASN A 151 -11.62 13.51 -7.75
C ASN A 151 -10.54 14.03 -8.71
N TYR A 152 -10.63 13.69 -9.99
CA TYR A 152 -9.62 14.09 -10.97
C TYR A 152 -9.55 15.60 -11.18
N ASP A 153 -10.66 16.31 -11.02
CA ASP A 153 -10.73 17.76 -11.05
C ASP A 153 -9.79 18.42 -10.03
N ILE A 154 -9.67 17.86 -8.82
CA ILE A 154 -8.76 18.34 -7.78
C ILE A 154 -7.30 18.18 -8.23
N LEU A 155 -6.97 17.00 -8.75
CA LEU A 155 -5.62 16.70 -9.23
C LEU A 155 -5.23 17.59 -10.41
N GLN A 156 -6.17 17.83 -11.33
CA GLN A 156 -5.96 18.66 -12.52
C GLN A 156 -5.72 20.12 -12.15
N ARG A 157 -6.59 20.74 -11.35
CA ARG A 157 -6.47 22.15 -10.95
C ARG A 157 -5.27 22.44 -10.03
N THR A 158 -4.71 21.41 -9.41
CA THR A 158 -3.48 21.50 -8.58
C THR A 158 -2.22 21.08 -9.34
N GLU A 159 -2.30 20.94 -10.66
CA GLU A 159 -1.16 20.54 -11.51
C GLU A 159 -0.47 19.26 -10.99
N GLN A 160 -1.25 18.27 -10.58
CA GLN A 160 -0.81 16.99 -10.01
C GLN A 160 -0.04 17.09 -8.67
N LYS A 161 -0.09 18.24 -8.00
CA LYS A 161 0.64 18.46 -6.73
C LYS A 161 -0.15 18.01 -5.51
N MET A 162 -1.49 17.93 -5.61
CA MET A 162 -2.39 17.61 -4.49
C MET A 162 -3.65 16.88 -4.94
N CYS A 163 -4.15 16.00 -4.09
CA CYS A 163 -5.45 15.35 -4.21
C CYS A 163 -5.96 14.96 -2.81
N LEU A 164 -7.18 14.36 -2.72
CA LEU A 164 -7.69 13.77 -1.49
C LEU A 164 -6.96 12.47 -1.09
N CYS A 165 -6.19 11.88 -1.99
CA CYS A 165 -5.33 10.75 -1.67
C CYS A 165 -4.08 11.22 -0.92
N THR A 166 -3.61 10.41 0.02
CA THR A 166 -2.29 10.56 0.64
C THR A 166 -1.27 9.75 -0.14
N GLY A 167 -0.18 10.38 -0.55
CA GLY A 167 1.01 9.68 -1.05
C GLY A 167 1.73 8.99 0.10
N MET A 168 2.07 7.71 -0.08
CA MET A 168 2.84 6.92 0.88
C MET A 168 4.06 6.37 0.16
N LEU A 169 5.27 6.64 0.66
CA LEU A 169 6.54 6.32 0.00
C LEU A 169 7.48 5.57 0.94
N TYR A 170 7.97 4.44 0.48
CA TYR A 170 9.13 3.74 1.03
C TYR A 170 10.36 4.05 0.17
N ASP A 171 11.43 4.56 0.79
CA ASP A 171 12.70 4.88 0.13
C ASP A 171 13.81 4.01 0.75
N PRO A 172 14.35 3.02 0.01
CA PRO A 172 15.38 2.12 0.52
C PRO A 172 16.63 2.86 0.98
N ALA A 173 17.06 3.89 0.27
CA ALA A 173 18.24 4.66 0.64
C ALA A 173 18.09 5.38 1.99
N LYS A 174 16.88 5.87 2.30
CA LYS A 174 16.60 6.50 3.59
C LYS A 174 16.53 5.49 4.73
N GLU A 175 16.09 4.26 4.48
CA GLU A 175 16.08 3.19 5.47
C GLU A 175 17.51 2.72 5.81
N GLU A 176 18.39 2.63 4.82
CA GLU A 176 19.80 2.32 5.04
C GLU A 176 20.49 3.42 5.86
N GLN A 177 20.25 4.69 5.50
CA GLN A 177 20.77 5.83 6.29
C GLN A 177 20.30 5.80 7.75
N LYS A 178 19.02 5.50 8.02
CA LYS A 178 18.52 5.36 9.39
C LYS A 178 19.25 4.24 10.16
N LYS A 179 19.50 3.10 9.50
CA LYS A 179 20.24 1.99 10.12
C LYS A 179 21.67 2.37 10.45
N MET A 180 22.31 3.18 9.59
CA MET A 180 23.68 3.69 9.82
C MET A 180 23.74 4.75 10.93
N LEU A 181 22.68 5.57 11.06
CA LEU A 181 22.59 6.65 12.06
C LEU A 181 22.19 6.18 13.45
N ILE A 182 21.75 4.92 13.62
CA ILE A 182 21.54 4.33 14.95
C ILE A 182 22.91 3.83 15.43
N PRO A 183 23.57 4.53 16.37
CA PRO A 183 24.85 4.08 16.91
C PRO A 183 24.69 2.66 17.47
N GLU A 184 25.74 1.84 17.38
CA GLU A 184 25.71 0.48 17.91
C GLU A 184 25.39 0.45 19.41
N ASP A 185 25.80 1.48 20.14
CA ASP A 185 25.49 1.70 21.54
C ASP A 185 23.98 1.78 21.83
N VAL A 186 23.18 2.31 20.90
CA VAL A 186 21.71 2.36 21.04
C VAL A 186 21.07 0.99 20.79
N LYS A 187 21.71 0.12 19.99
CA LYS A 187 21.28 -1.30 19.85
C LYS A 187 21.52 -2.10 21.13
N GLN A 188 22.46 -1.66 21.98
CA GLN A 188 22.78 -2.27 23.28
C GLN A 188 22.04 -1.58 24.45
N MET A 189 21.23 -0.55 24.20
CA MET A 189 20.41 0.04 25.26
C MET A 189 19.55 -1.04 25.90
N ASN A 190 19.79 -1.22 27.19
CA ASN A 190 19.13 -2.14 28.09
C ASN A 190 17.64 -2.25 27.78
N PRO A 191 17.10 -3.45 27.48
CA PRO A 191 15.67 -3.68 27.22
C PRO A 191 14.76 -3.06 28.28
N LYS A 192 15.22 -2.95 29.52
CA LYS A 192 14.50 -2.30 30.63
C LYS A 192 14.33 -0.78 30.44
N ALA A 193 15.26 -0.08 29.80
CA ALA A 193 15.13 1.36 29.52
C ALA A 193 14.09 1.60 28.42
N PHE A 194 14.03 0.74 27.41
CA PHE A 194 13.04 0.80 26.33
C PHE A 194 11.63 0.49 26.85
N THR A 195 11.49 -0.49 27.71
CA THR A 195 10.22 -0.83 28.38
C THR A 195 9.74 0.31 29.27
N ARG A 196 10.66 1.01 29.96
CA ARG A 196 10.35 2.16 30.81
C ARG A 196 9.88 3.38 29.99
N LEU A 197 10.49 3.66 28.84
CA LEU A 197 10.03 4.70 27.91
C LEU A 197 8.68 4.39 27.30
N LYS A 198 8.41 3.13 26.96
CA LYS A 198 7.12 2.65 26.48
C LYS A 198 6.02 2.81 27.54
N SER A 199 6.29 2.43 28.77
CA SER A 199 5.38 2.58 29.92
C SER A 199 5.09 4.06 30.25
N ILE A 200 6.08 4.95 30.15
CA ILE A 200 5.89 6.40 30.34
C ILE A 200 5.00 6.96 29.24
N LYS A 201 5.21 6.54 27.99
CA LYS A 201 4.38 6.95 26.86
C LYS A 201 2.93 6.49 27.03
N GLU A 202 2.69 5.26 27.41
CA GLU A 202 1.34 4.71 27.69
C GLU A 202 0.66 5.45 28.85
N HIS A 203 1.39 5.77 29.93
CA HIS A 203 0.86 6.50 31.08
C HIS A 203 0.48 7.95 30.77
N LEU A 204 1.23 8.61 29.89
CA LEU A 204 0.97 9.97 29.45
C LEU A 204 -0.27 10.05 28.51
N PHE A 205 -0.51 9.01 27.70
CA PHE A 205 -1.65 8.97 26.79
C PHE A 205 -2.94 8.51 27.50
N LEU A 206 -2.89 7.56 28.44
CA LEU A 206 -4.06 7.10 29.20
C LEU A 206 -4.60 8.14 30.19
N LYS A 207 -3.78 9.10 30.64
CA LYS A 207 -4.26 10.19 31.51
C LYS A 207 -5.06 11.27 30.74
N LYS A 208 -4.98 11.34 29.43
CA LYS A 208 -5.77 12.29 28.63
C LYS A 208 -7.24 11.92 28.50
N ASP A 209 -7.57 10.65 28.56
CA ASP A 209 -8.96 10.19 28.35
C ASP A 209 -9.82 10.23 29.61
N LYS A 210 -9.21 10.32 30.81
CA LYS A 210 -9.97 10.42 32.09
C LYS A 210 -10.40 11.84 32.49
N LYS A 211 -10.00 12.88 31.78
CA LYS A 211 -10.39 14.28 32.07
C LYS A 211 -11.55 14.82 31.22
N LYS A 212 -12.25 13.96 30.48
CA LYS A 212 -13.42 14.36 29.66
C LYS A 212 -14.75 13.75 30.10
N GLN A 213 -14.82 13.25 31.35
CA GLN A 213 -16.06 12.67 31.92
C GLN A 213 -16.41 13.22 33.31
N ASP A 214 -16.08 14.51 33.56
CA ASP A 214 -16.68 15.28 34.68
C ASP A 214 -17.20 16.61 34.15
#